data_018c221886786e22111a251ccf5f9aa7
#
_entry.id   018c221886786e22111a251ccf5f9aa7
#
_cell.length_a   1.000
_cell.length_b   1.000
_cell.length_c   1.000
_cell.angle_alpha   90.00
_cell.angle_beta   90.00
_cell.angle_gamma   90.00
#
_symmetry.space_group_name_H-M   'P 1'
#
loop_
_entity.id
_entity.type
_entity.pdbx_description
1 polymer ?
#
loop_
_entity_poly.entity_id
_entity_poly.type
_entity_poly.pdbx_seq_one_letter_code
_entity_poly.pdbx_strand_id
1 'polypeptide(L)'
;MIQGSIVPNITIFDRDGRLDAAKTSWHMRWMFEHGVDGLFLTGSYGAGPLMSNDERVEVYRLARDVANRFQGKFLLPHVGCIDTQSSVLLAKEAEKLGAVAVGAVPPFYYKHADDVIIQYYREIIEAVKIPVFAYNNPETSRYTFSFKVVQQLQKLGLAGLKDSPLNVGFITRVAYDAQVNNKNFQVIIGTSTGWLPFYHMGVRACIAGMNNWAPEIMTAMLKWTYAGDEAMAKKAYLVMMDVSARLHFTDSTIASHMALYARGFDAGYPRKPMLLPPFSDPKYKEIRNDIRAAFETLGLEFTTGTHHVIEA
;
A
#
# COMPACT_ATOMS: atom_id res chain seq x y z
N MET A 1 -17.27 -2.22 4.50
CA MET A 1 -16.29 -1.13 4.78
C MET A 1 -14.93 -1.78 4.96
N ILE A 2 -13.89 -1.28 4.29
CA ILE A 2 -12.51 -1.78 4.36
C ILE A 2 -11.91 -1.35 5.70
N GLN A 3 -11.26 -2.26 6.42
CA GLN A 3 -10.67 -1.99 7.74
C GLN A 3 -9.32 -2.69 7.87
N GLY A 4 -8.48 -2.18 8.78
CA GLY A 4 -7.26 -2.84 9.18
C GLY A 4 -6.00 -2.36 8.47
N SER A 5 -4.98 -3.20 8.56
CA SER A 5 -3.65 -2.99 8.00
C SER A 5 -3.58 -3.54 6.58
N ILE A 6 -3.33 -2.67 5.62
CA ILE A 6 -3.21 -3.02 4.21
C ILE A 6 -1.78 -2.73 3.77
N VAL A 7 -1.21 -3.59 2.96
CA VAL A 7 0.14 -3.37 2.42
C VAL A 7 0.07 -2.98 0.95
N PRO A 8 0.78 -1.92 0.53
CA PRO A 8 1.08 -1.69 -0.88
C PRO A 8 2.26 -2.60 -1.25
N ASN A 9 1.97 -3.91 -1.47
CA ASN A 9 3.02 -4.91 -1.60
C ASN A 9 3.97 -4.61 -2.76
N ILE A 10 5.27 -4.84 -2.51
CA ILE A 10 6.26 -4.87 -3.59
C ILE A 10 5.98 -6.06 -4.51
N THR A 11 6.25 -5.90 -5.81
CA THR A 11 6.32 -7.00 -6.76
C THR A 11 7.77 -7.42 -6.90
N ILE A 12 8.05 -8.71 -6.76
CA ILE A 12 9.42 -9.24 -6.78
C ILE A 12 9.72 -9.76 -8.18
N PHE A 13 10.87 -9.35 -8.70
CA PHE A 13 11.36 -9.77 -10.01
C PHE A 13 12.69 -10.55 -9.88
N ASP A 14 13.03 -11.31 -10.91
CA ASP A 14 14.34 -11.92 -11.07
C ASP A 14 15.38 -10.91 -11.59
N ARG A 15 16.63 -11.35 -11.77
CA ARG A 15 17.72 -10.49 -12.27
C ARG A 15 17.48 -9.97 -13.70
N ASP A 16 16.68 -10.71 -14.48
CA ASP A 16 16.34 -10.36 -15.86
C ASP A 16 15.12 -9.43 -15.93
N GLY A 17 14.49 -9.12 -14.78
CA GLY A 17 13.31 -8.27 -14.67
C GLY A 17 12.01 -9.00 -15.00
N ARG A 18 11.99 -10.35 -14.98
CA ARG A 18 10.76 -11.13 -15.09
C ARG A 18 10.10 -11.28 -13.72
N LEU A 19 8.77 -11.36 -13.69
CA LEU A 19 8.03 -11.59 -12.45
C LEU A 19 8.49 -12.91 -11.78
N ASP A 20 9.02 -12.81 -10.56
CA ASP A 20 9.27 -13.98 -9.72
C ASP A 20 7.99 -14.34 -8.95
N ALA A 21 7.16 -15.18 -9.58
CA ALA A 21 5.87 -15.57 -9.04
C ALA A 21 5.98 -16.30 -7.67
N ALA A 22 7.04 -17.09 -7.48
CA ALA A 22 7.25 -17.85 -6.26
C ALA A 22 7.58 -16.93 -5.09
N LYS A 23 8.54 -16.00 -5.26
CA LYS A 23 8.92 -15.04 -4.22
C LYS A 23 7.83 -14.01 -3.97
N THR A 24 7.13 -13.55 -5.00
CA THR A 24 5.98 -12.63 -4.84
C THR A 24 4.87 -13.30 -4.02
N SER A 25 4.52 -14.54 -4.32
CA SER A 25 3.51 -15.30 -3.56
C SER A 25 3.97 -15.61 -2.13
N TRP A 26 5.25 -15.96 -1.95
CA TRP A 26 5.82 -16.13 -0.61
C TRP A 26 5.70 -14.86 0.23
N HIS A 27 6.06 -13.70 -0.32
CA HIS A 27 6.00 -12.41 0.38
C HIS A 27 4.56 -12.05 0.77
N MET A 28 3.58 -12.22 -0.13
CA MET A 28 2.17 -12.02 0.16
C MET A 28 1.67 -12.92 1.30
N ARG A 29 2.04 -14.22 1.25
CA ARG A 29 1.70 -15.17 2.30
C ARG A 29 2.32 -14.76 3.64
N TRP A 30 3.61 -14.45 3.66
CA TRP A 30 4.32 -14.01 4.86
C TRP A 30 3.66 -12.79 5.51
N MET A 31 3.24 -11.80 4.73
CA MET A 31 2.52 -10.63 5.25
C MET A 31 1.17 -11.01 5.88
N PHE A 32 0.41 -11.92 5.28
CA PHE A 32 -0.84 -12.41 5.88
C PHE A 32 -0.63 -13.21 7.16
N GLU A 33 0.40 -14.03 7.23
CA GLU A 33 0.81 -14.77 8.42
C GLU A 33 1.17 -13.82 9.57
N HIS A 34 1.68 -12.61 9.26
CA HIS A 34 2.02 -11.56 10.23
C HIS A 34 0.92 -10.51 10.44
N GLY A 35 -0.32 -10.85 10.09
CA GLY A 35 -1.51 -10.09 10.49
C GLY A 35 -1.95 -8.98 9.55
N VAL A 36 -1.33 -8.81 8.38
CA VAL A 36 -1.85 -7.88 7.34
C VAL A 36 -3.23 -8.34 6.90
N ASP A 37 -4.18 -7.41 6.77
CA ASP A 37 -5.57 -7.71 6.42
C ASP A 37 -5.83 -7.72 4.92
N GLY A 38 -5.14 -6.86 4.17
CA GLY A 38 -5.35 -6.74 2.73
C GLY A 38 -4.10 -6.35 1.94
N LEU A 39 -4.15 -6.61 0.63
CA LEU A 39 -3.08 -6.27 -0.31
C LEU A 39 -3.55 -5.19 -1.29
N PHE A 40 -2.81 -4.07 -1.36
CA PHE A 40 -2.96 -3.03 -2.38
C PHE A 40 -1.96 -3.30 -3.52
N LEU A 41 -2.40 -4.09 -4.50
CA LEU A 41 -1.55 -4.70 -5.53
C LEU A 41 -1.15 -3.71 -6.64
N THR A 42 0.05 -3.87 -7.16
CA THR A 42 0.58 -3.15 -8.35
C THR A 42 0.40 -1.62 -8.32
N GLY A 43 0.46 -1.04 -7.11
CA GLY A 43 0.57 0.42 -6.93
C GLY A 43 2.01 0.90 -7.15
N SER A 44 2.37 2.06 -6.59
CA SER A 44 3.73 2.62 -6.71
C SER A 44 4.79 1.67 -6.13
N TYR A 45 4.57 1.13 -4.93
CA TYR A 45 5.45 0.11 -4.34
C TYR A 45 5.54 -1.17 -5.17
N GLY A 46 4.42 -1.57 -5.77
CA GLY A 46 4.33 -2.79 -6.58
C GLY A 46 4.86 -2.64 -8.00
N ALA A 47 5.52 -1.52 -8.33
CA ALA A 47 6.06 -1.23 -9.66
C ALA A 47 5.03 -1.33 -10.80
N GLY A 48 3.74 -1.10 -10.51
CA GLY A 48 2.65 -1.22 -11.49
C GLY A 48 2.89 -0.43 -12.79
N PRO A 49 3.38 0.83 -12.74
CA PRO A 49 3.69 1.60 -13.95
C PRO A 49 4.81 1.00 -14.82
N LEU A 50 5.62 0.09 -14.29
CA LEU A 50 6.71 -0.60 -15.00
C LEU A 50 6.29 -1.98 -15.53
N MET A 51 5.03 -2.36 -15.36
CA MET A 51 4.48 -3.66 -15.74
C MET A 51 3.49 -3.52 -16.89
N SER A 52 3.43 -4.54 -17.73
CA SER A 52 2.31 -4.66 -18.69
C SER A 52 1.00 -4.96 -17.95
N ASN A 53 -0.14 -4.74 -18.62
CA ASN A 53 -1.43 -5.09 -18.05
C ASN A 53 -1.53 -6.60 -17.72
N ASP A 54 -0.99 -7.46 -18.57
CA ASP A 54 -0.99 -8.92 -18.37
C ASP A 54 -0.17 -9.31 -17.14
N GLU A 55 1.01 -8.71 -16.92
CA GLU A 55 1.80 -8.93 -15.71
C GLU A 55 1.07 -8.46 -14.44
N ARG A 56 0.37 -7.32 -14.51
CA ARG A 56 -0.44 -6.84 -13.38
C ARG A 56 -1.59 -7.80 -13.05
N VAL A 57 -2.27 -8.32 -14.07
CA VAL A 57 -3.32 -9.34 -13.91
C VAL A 57 -2.75 -10.63 -13.34
N GLU A 58 -1.54 -11.03 -13.74
CA GLU A 58 -0.88 -12.19 -13.15
C GLU A 58 -0.60 -12.01 -11.66
N VAL A 59 -0.14 -10.82 -11.24
CA VAL A 59 0.03 -10.50 -9.80
C VAL A 59 -1.31 -10.59 -9.06
N TYR A 60 -2.43 -10.17 -9.68
CA TYR A 60 -3.76 -10.31 -9.07
C TYR A 60 -4.16 -11.79 -8.87
N ARG A 61 -3.84 -12.67 -9.83
CA ARG A 61 -4.08 -14.13 -9.73
C ARG A 61 -3.27 -14.73 -8.60
N LEU A 62 -1.95 -14.46 -8.56
CA LEU A 62 -1.08 -14.93 -7.48
C LEU A 62 -1.60 -14.49 -6.10
N ALA A 63 -2.00 -13.22 -5.98
CA ALA A 63 -2.55 -12.68 -4.74
C ALA A 63 -3.87 -13.36 -4.35
N ARG A 64 -4.74 -13.66 -5.32
CA ARG A 64 -5.99 -14.39 -5.10
C ARG A 64 -5.73 -15.81 -4.60
N ASP A 65 -4.80 -16.53 -5.21
CA ASP A 65 -4.44 -17.88 -4.81
C ASP A 65 -3.86 -17.92 -3.39
N VAL A 66 -3.07 -16.92 -3.04
CA VAL A 66 -2.56 -16.78 -1.66
C VAL A 66 -3.69 -16.44 -0.70
N ALA A 67 -4.51 -15.42 -0.99
CA ALA A 67 -5.57 -14.95 -0.10
C ALA A 67 -6.63 -16.03 0.19
N ASN A 68 -6.93 -16.90 -0.76
CA ASN A 68 -7.87 -18.04 -0.60
C ASN A 68 -7.47 -19.02 0.51
N ARG A 69 -6.21 -19.00 0.96
CA ARG A 69 -5.71 -19.86 2.05
C ARG A 69 -5.90 -19.24 3.43
N PHE A 70 -6.39 -18.00 3.51
CA PHE A 70 -6.56 -17.23 4.74
C PHE A 70 -7.98 -16.70 4.86
N GLN A 71 -8.59 -16.89 6.00
CA GLN A 71 -9.93 -16.37 6.26
C GLN A 71 -9.89 -14.84 6.45
N GLY A 72 -10.81 -14.12 5.80
CA GLY A 72 -11.02 -12.68 5.99
C GLY A 72 -9.98 -11.77 5.30
N LYS A 73 -9.01 -12.34 4.57
CA LYS A 73 -8.06 -11.53 3.80
C LYS A 73 -8.64 -11.07 2.48
N PHE A 74 -8.26 -9.86 2.05
CA PHE A 74 -8.84 -9.24 0.88
C PHE A 74 -7.83 -8.58 -0.05
N LEU A 75 -8.27 -8.34 -1.29
CA LEU A 75 -7.49 -7.70 -2.34
C LEU A 75 -8.11 -6.35 -2.71
N LEU A 76 -7.24 -5.35 -2.84
CA LEU A 76 -7.54 -4.00 -3.28
C LEU A 76 -6.55 -3.62 -4.40
N PRO A 77 -6.70 -4.12 -5.62
CA PRO A 77 -5.79 -3.83 -6.71
C PRO A 77 -5.79 -2.34 -7.10
N HIS A 78 -4.60 -1.81 -7.34
CA HIS A 78 -4.44 -0.53 -8.02
C HIS A 78 -4.60 -0.76 -9.52
N VAL A 79 -5.51 -0.01 -10.14
CA VAL A 79 -5.84 -0.15 -11.57
C VAL A 79 -5.48 1.08 -12.40
N GLY A 80 -4.99 2.16 -11.74
CA GLY A 80 -4.64 3.40 -12.43
C GLY A 80 -3.54 3.20 -13.47
N CYS A 81 -3.76 3.77 -14.66
CA CYS A 81 -2.86 3.76 -15.81
C CYS A 81 -2.76 5.16 -16.41
N ILE A 82 -1.90 5.32 -17.41
CA ILE A 82 -1.78 6.55 -18.20
C ILE A 82 -3.06 6.82 -18.99
N ASP A 83 -3.73 5.76 -19.43
CA ASP A 83 -4.96 5.82 -20.24
C ASP A 83 -6.14 5.17 -19.51
N THR A 84 -7.35 5.61 -19.89
CA THR A 84 -8.60 5.13 -19.29
C THR A 84 -8.91 3.69 -19.67
N GLN A 85 -8.63 3.29 -20.91
CA GLN A 85 -8.98 1.96 -21.42
C GLN A 85 -8.25 0.86 -20.64
N SER A 86 -6.94 1.03 -20.40
CA SER A 86 -6.14 0.11 -19.58
C SER A 86 -6.64 0.07 -18.13
N SER A 87 -7.01 1.23 -17.56
CA SER A 87 -7.55 1.29 -16.20
C SER A 87 -8.87 0.55 -16.05
N VAL A 88 -9.77 0.70 -17.01
CA VAL A 88 -11.05 -0.03 -17.08
C VAL A 88 -10.83 -1.53 -17.28
N LEU A 89 -9.90 -1.93 -18.15
CA LEU A 89 -9.55 -3.33 -18.34
C LEU A 89 -9.08 -3.96 -17.03
N LEU A 90 -8.13 -3.33 -16.35
CA LEU A 90 -7.60 -3.84 -15.08
C LEU A 90 -8.65 -3.87 -13.98
N ALA A 91 -9.57 -2.91 -13.93
CA ALA A 91 -10.67 -2.91 -12.97
C ALA A 91 -11.61 -4.11 -13.18
N LYS A 92 -11.95 -4.43 -14.44
CA LYS A 92 -12.76 -5.61 -14.78
C LYS A 92 -12.06 -6.91 -14.44
N GLU A 93 -10.76 -7.03 -14.71
CA GLU A 93 -9.99 -8.23 -14.34
C GLU A 93 -9.87 -8.38 -12.82
N ALA A 94 -9.67 -7.27 -12.08
CA ALA A 94 -9.67 -7.28 -10.62
C ALA A 94 -11.01 -7.76 -10.04
N GLU A 95 -12.13 -7.28 -10.59
CA GLU A 95 -13.47 -7.73 -10.19
C GLU A 95 -13.68 -9.22 -10.45
N LYS A 96 -13.34 -9.72 -11.63
CA LYS A 96 -13.41 -11.16 -11.97
C LYS A 96 -12.60 -12.04 -11.02
N LEU A 97 -11.46 -11.54 -10.55
CA LEU A 97 -10.59 -12.20 -9.59
C LEU A 97 -11.04 -12.01 -8.13
N GLY A 98 -12.21 -11.42 -7.90
CA GLY A 98 -12.82 -11.30 -6.58
C GLY A 98 -12.16 -10.26 -5.66
N ALA A 99 -11.62 -9.20 -6.23
CA ALA A 99 -11.21 -8.04 -5.44
C ALA A 99 -12.43 -7.42 -4.72
N VAL A 100 -12.24 -6.97 -3.48
CA VAL A 100 -13.32 -6.33 -2.71
C VAL A 100 -13.55 -4.88 -3.14
N ALA A 101 -12.56 -4.26 -3.75
CA ALA A 101 -12.60 -2.93 -4.32
C ALA A 101 -11.38 -2.73 -5.22
N VAL A 102 -11.33 -1.63 -5.97
CA VAL A 102 -10.14 -1.18 -6.72
C VAL A 102 -9.78 0.26 -6.35
N GLY A 103 -8.50 0.59 -6.45
CA GLY A 103 -8.00 1.96 -6.30
C GLY A 103 -7.31 2.43 -7.56
N ALA A 104 -7.44 3.71 -7.91
CA ALA A 104 -6.78 4.29 -9.07
C ALA A 104 -6.17 5.66 -8.73
N VAL A 105 -4.89 5.89 -9.07
CA VAL A 105 -4.38 7.27 -9.21
C VAL A 105 -5.02 7.89 -10.44
N PRO A 106 -5.15 9.23 -10.52
CA PRO A 106 -5.45 9.91 -11.78
C PRO A 106 -4.45 9.52 -12.87
N PRO A 107 -4.81 9.63 -14.16
CA PRO A 107 -3.85 9.46 -15.24
C PRO A 107 -2.62 10.33 -14.99
N PHE A 108 -1.46 9.76 -15.17
CA PHE A 108 -0.18 10.41 -14.88
C PHE A 108 0.60 10.68 -16.16
N TYR A 109 1.74 11.39 -16.07
CA TYR A 109 2.58 11.89 -17.14
C TYR A 109 2.09 13.24 -17.68
N TYR A 110 0.83 13.35 -18.17
CA TYR A 110 0.24 14.61 -18.61
C TYR A 110 -0.51 15.29 -17.45
N LYS A 111 -0.56 16.63 -17.49
CA LYS A 111 -1.39 17.40 -16.57
C LYS A 111 -2.81 17.44 -17.13
N HIS A 112 -3.78 17.06 -16.32
CA HIS A 112 -5.19 17.03 -16.69
C HIS A 112 -6.01 18.05 -15.89
N ALA A 113 -7.10 18.55 -16.48
CA ALA A 113 -8.09 19.39 -15.82
C ALA A 113 -9.08 18.53 -15.02
N ASP A 114 -9.83 19.16 -14.11
CA ASP A 114 -10.76 18.49 -13.19
C ASP A 114 -11.84 17.68 -13.92
N ASP A 115 -12.38 18.21 -15.01
CA ASP A 115 -13.41 17.55 -15.82
C ASP A 115 -12.89 16.24 -16.48
N VAL A 116 -11.65 16.24 -16.95
CA VAL A 116 -10.99 15.06 -17.51
C VAL A 116 -10.80 13.98 -16.42
N ILE A 117 -10.38 14.39 -15.21
CA ILE A 117 -10.24 13.48 -14.08
C ILE A 117 -11.60 12.92 -13.64
N ILE A 118 -12.63 13.73 -13.60
CA ILE A 118 -13.99 13.30 -13.27
C ILE A 118 -14.49 12.27 -14.29
N GLN A 119 -14.26 12.52 -15.59
CA GLN A 119 -14.65 11.59 -16.64
C GLN A 119 -13.89 10.26 -16.54
N TYR A 120 -12.58 10.30 -16.28
CA TYR A 120 -11.76 9.10 -16.05
C TYR A 120 -12.33 8.19 -14.94
N TYR A 121 -12.66 8.76 -13.78
CA TYR A 121 -13.26 7.98 -12.69
C TYR A 121 -14.67 7.51 -13.00
N ARG A 122 -15.48 8.31 -13.71
CA ARG A 122 -16.80 7.88 -14.17
C ARG A 122 -16.72 6.59 -14.97
N GLU A 123 -15.83 6.52 -15.95
CA GLU A 123 -15.67 5.33 -16.79
C GLU A 123 -15.24 4.09 -16.02
N ILE A 124 -14.36 4.24 -15.01
CA ILE A 124 -13.99 3.12 -14.15
C ILE A 124 -15.17 2.69 -13.27
N ILE A 125 -15.89 3.64 -12.66
CA ILE A 125 -17.04 3.35 -11.79
C ILE A 125 -18.17 2.65 -12.58
N GLU A 126 -18.45 3.09 -13.79
CA GLU A 126 -19.49 2.48 -14.65
C GLU A 126 -19.09 1.09 -15.18
N ALA A 127 -17.79 0.79 -15.22
CA ALA A 127 -17.27 -0.45 -15.78
C ALA A 127 -17.33 -1.66 -14.84
N VAL A 128 -17.44 -1.45 -13.51
CA VAL A 128 -17.39 -2.50 -12.47
C VAL A 128 -18.48 -2.31 -11.43
N LYS A 129 -18.82 -3.40 -10.73
CA LYS A 129 -19.81 -3.38 -9.62
C LYS A 129 -19.16 -3.23 -8.25
N ILE A 130 -17.85 -3.50 -8.16
CA ILE A 130 -17.10 -3.36 -6.91
C ILE A 130 -16.75 -1.89 -6.63
N PRO A 131 -16.59 -1.50 -5.36
CA PRO A 131 -16.25 -0.14 -4.97
C PRO A 131 -14.96 0.36 -5.65
N VAL A 132 -14.99 1.62 -6.11
CA VAL A 132 -13.83 2.31 -6.69
C VAL A 132 -13.35 3.40 -5.73
N PHE A 133 -12.05 3.41 -5.44
CA PHE A 133 -11.38 4.41 -4.63
C PHE A 133 -10.49 5.30 -5.49
N ALA A 134 -10.62 6.60 -5.34
CA ALA A 134 -9.61 7.51 -5.87
C ALA A 134 -8.34 7.45 -5.01
N TYR A 135 -7.18 7.53 -5.64
CA TYR A 135 -5.91 7.57 -4.95
C TYR A 135 -5.22 8.94 -5.13
N ASN A 136 -5.27 9.75 -4.08
CA ASN A 136 -4.56 11.03 -4.03
C ASN A 136 -3.07 10.79 -3.77
N ASN A 137 -2.29 10.91 -4.83
CA ASN A 137 -0.82 10.83 -4.80
C ASN A 137 -0.24 11.80 -5.83
N PRO A 138 -0.20 13.09 -5.52
CA PRO A 138 0.22 14.13 -6.47
C PRO A 138 1.69 14.02 -6.90
N GLU A 139 2.56 13.40 -6.10
CA GLU A 139 3.96 13.17 -6.46
C GLU A 139 4.08 12.28 -7.70
N THR A 140 3.19 11.30 -7.87
CA THR A 140 3.20 10.39 -9.02
C THR A 140 2.24 10.81 -10.12
N SER A 141 1.07 11.37 -9.78
CA SER A 141 0.03 11.71 -10.75
C SER A 141 0.06 13.16 -11.21
N ARG A 142 0.82 14.03 -10.52
CA ARG A 142 0.85 15.50 -10.78
C ARG A 142 -0.53 16.16 -10.68
N TYR A 143 -1.48 15.51 -10.01
CA TYR A 143 -2.83 16.01 -9.78
C TYR A 143 -3.16 15.93 -8.29
N THR A 144 -3.66 17.01 -7.72
CA THR A 144 -4.11 17.10 -6.33
C THR A 144 -5.62 17.25 -6.30
N PHE A 145 -6.31 16.34 -5.62
CA PHE A 145 -7.76 16.44 -5.49
C PHE A 145 -8.16 17.65 -4.66
N SER A 146 -9.06 18.46 -5.20
CA SER A 146 -9.79 19.45 -4.42
C SER A 146 -11.00 18.81 -3.74
N PHE A 147 -11.46 19.39 -2.64
CA PHE A 147 -12.68 18.92 -1.97
C PHE A 147 -13.90 18.93 -2.90
N LYS A 148 -14.00 19.96 -3.78
CA LYS A 148 -15.07 20.06 -4.78
C LYS A 148 -15.08 18.87 -5.75
N VAL A 149 -13.90 18.45 -6.23
CA VAL A 149 -13.79 17.29 -7.13
C VAL A 149 -14.17 16.00 -6.40
N VAL A 150 -13.73 15.82 -5.15
CA VAL A 150 -14.13 14.66 -4.34
C VAL A 150 -15.66 14.59 -4.19
N GLN A 151 -16.33 15.71 -3.89
CA GLN A 151 -17.79 15.75 -3.82
C GLN A 151 -18.49 15.41 -5.15
N GLN A 152 -17.92 15.84 -6.28
CA GLN A 152 -18.46 15.49 -7.61
C GLN A 152 -18.30 13.99 -7.87
N LEU A 153 -17.16 13.41 -7.53
CA LEU A 153 -16.92 11.98 -7.67
C LEU A 153 -17.81 11.12 -6.73
N GLN A 154 -18.07 11.59 -5.52
CA GLN A 154 -19.03 10.94 -4.61
C GLN A 154 -20.43 10.84 -5.24
N LYS A 155 -20.88 11.90 -5.93
CA LYS A 155 -22.18 11.89 -6.64
C LYS A 155 -22.23 10.90 -7.79
N LEU A 156 -21.07 10.53 -8.35
CA LEU A 156 -20.94 9.52 -9.39
C LEU A 156 -20.81 8.09 -8.84
N GLY A 157 -20.78 7.92 -7.51
CA GLY A 157 -20.64 6.60 -6.89
C GLY A 157 -19.22 6.24 -6.47
N LEU A 158 -18.29 7.18 -6.44
CA LEU A 158 -16.96 6.91 -5.86
C LEU A 158 -17.11 6.47 -4.40
N ALA A 159 -16.55 5.33 -4.04
CA ALA A 159 -16.70 4.71 -2.73
C ALA A 159 -15.72 5.25 -1.67
N GLY A 160 -14.64 5.88 -2.08
CA GLY A 160 -13.69 6.41 -1.12
C GLY A 160 -12.47 7.07 -1.72
N LEU A 161 -11.62 7.54 -0.83
CA LEU A 161 -10.35 8.20 -1.14
C LEU A 161 -9.22 7.55 -0.33
N LYS A 162 -8.17 7.10 -1.03
CA LYS A 162 -6.85 6.85 -0.43
C LYS A 162 -6.04 8.13 -0.50
N ASP A 163 -5.50 8.59 0.63
CA ASP A 163 -4.69 9.81 0.69
C ASP A 163 -3.28 9.53 1.20
N SER A 164 -2.26 9.92 0.42
CA SER A 164 -0.85 9.78 0.78
C SER A 164 -0.17 11.08 1.24
N PRO A 165 -0.56 12.28 0.77
CA PRO A 165 0.12 13.51 1.17
C PRO A 165 -0.08 13.91 2.63
N LEU A 166 -1.12 13.40 3.31
CA LEU A 166 -1.47 13.74 4.69
C LEU A 166 -1.74 15.24 4.91
N ASN A 167 -2.38 15.90 3.95
CA ASN A 167 -2.88 17.26 4.22
C ASN A 167 -4.00 17.18 5.25
N VAL A 168 -3.70 17.53 6.50
CA VAL A 168 -4.61 17.37 7.64
C VAL A 168 -5.94 18.09 7.41
N GLY A 169 -5.92 19.34 6.92
CA GLY A 169 -7.13 20.12 6.67
C GLY A 169 -8.02 19.47 5.58
N PHE A 170 -7.42 18.97 4.52
CA PHE A 170 -8.14 18.30 3.45
C PHE A 170 -8.76 16.97 3.91
N ILE A 171 -7.95 16.09 4.54
CA ILE A 171 -8.42 14.78 5.00
C ILE A 171 -9.52 14.92 6.04
N THR A 172 -9.34 15.82 7.03
CA THR A 172 -10.34 16.08 8.07
C THR A 172 -11.66 16.54 7.46
N ARG A 173 -11.60 17.44 6.48
CA ARG A 173 -12.80 17.92 5.78
C ARG A 173 -13.50 16.80 5.02
N VAL A 174 -12.76 15.96 4.29
CA VAL A 174 -13.33 14.83 3.55
C VAL A 174 -13.89 13.77 4.50
N ALA A 175 -13.18 13.45 5.59
CA ALA A 175 -13.65 12.49 6.58
C ALA A 175 -14.91 12.97 7.32
N TYR A 176 -14.97 14.24 7.67
CA TYR A 176 -16.17 14.86 8.27
C TYR A 176 -17.37 14.82 7.32
N ASP A 177 -17.18 15.23 6.06
CA ASP A 177 -18.22 15.18 5.04
C ASP A 177 -18.75 13.75 4.85
N ALA A 178 -17.86 12.78 4.83
CA ALA A 178 -18.22 11.35 4.77
C ALA A 178 -19.10 10.93 5.96
N GLN A 179 -18.75 11.31 7.17
CA GLN A 179 -19.52 10.95 8.37
C GLN A 179 -20.90 11.58 8.41
N VAL A 180 -21.03 12.80 7.93
CA VAL A 180 -22.28 13.58 8.00
C VAL A 180 -23.18 13.34 6.80
N ASN A 181 -22.62 13.41 5.59
CA ASN A 181 -23.37 13.48 4.35
C ASN A 181 -23.36 12.18 3.53
N ASN A 182 -22.33 11.34 3.67
CA ASN A 182 -22.19 10.12 2.88
C ASN A 182 -21.46 9.02 3.67
N LYS A 183 -22.15 8.36 4.58
CA LYS A 183 -21.60 7.30 5.46
C LYS A 183 -21.03 6.09 4.70
N ASN A 184 -21.33 5.96 3.41
CA ASN A 184 -20.78 4.91 2.56
C ASN A 184 -19.43 5.30 1.94
N PHE A 185 -19.05 6.58 2.00
CA PHE A 185 -17.76 7.04 1.51
C PHE A 185 -16.67 6.84 2.58
N GLN A 186 -15.56 6.24 2.19
CA GLN A 186 -14.50 5.88 3.10
C GLN A 186 -13.18 6.60 2.79
N VAL A 187 -12.51 7.12 3.82
CA VAL A 187 -11.13 7.59 3.73
C VAL A 187 -10.19 6.48 4.20
N ILE A 188 -9.16 6.21 3.40
CA ILE A 188 -8.05 5.29 3.72
C ILE A 188 -6.77 6.11 3.75
N ILE A 189 -6.00 6.02 4.83
CA ILE A 189 -4.71 6.69 4.92
C ILE A 189 -3.66 5.88 4.16
N GLY A 190 -2.93 6.55 3.26
CA GLY A 190 -1.94 5.95 2.36
C GLY A 190 -0.53 5.85 2.94
N THR A 191 -0.35 6.08 4.23
CA THR A 191 0.94 5.97 4.92
C THR A 191 0.76 5.62 6.39
N SER A 192 1.69 4.85 6.97
CA SER A 192 1.66 4.45 8.39
C SER A 192 1.66 5.66 9.34
N THR A 193 2.32 6.75 8.96
CA THR A 193 2.42 7.97 9.78
C THR A 193 1.10 8.69 10.01
N GLY A 194 0.08 8.42 9.19
CA GLY A 194 -1.26 8.97 9.37
C GLY A 194 -2.19 8.12 10.24
N TRP A 195 -1.80 6.88 10.60
CA TRP A 195 -2.73 5.98 11.27
C TRP A 195 -3.28 6.54 12.57
N LEU A 196 -2.43 6.74 13.57
CA LEU A 196 -2.88 7.13 14.91
C LEU A 196 -3.59 8.51 14.92
N PRO A 197 -3.07 9.57 14.26
CA PRO A 197 -3.76 10.85 14.19
C PRO A 197 -5.16 10.77 13.56
N PHE A 198 -5.34 10.00 12.50
CA PHE A 198 -6.61 9.94 11.79
C PHE A 198 -7.56 8.84 12.28
N TYR A 199 -7.09 7.91 13.10
CA TYR A 199 -7.97 6.94 13.77
C TYR A 199 -9.05 7.64 14.62
N HIS A 200 -8.66 8.65 15.39
CA HIS A 200 -9.58 9.46 16.19
C HIS A 200 -10.55 10.31 15.34
N MET A 201 -10.22 10.51 14.05
CA MET A 201 -11.09 11.16 13.06
C MET A 201 -12.03 10.18 12.34
N GLY A 202 -12.10 8.92 12.78
CA GLY A 202 -12.98 7.91 12.20
C GLY A 202 -12.39 7.09 11.06
N VAL A 203 -11.12 7.27 10.69
CA VAL A 203 -10.43 6.40 9.74
C VAL A 203 -10.22 5.01 10.34
N ARG A 204 -10.43 3.95 9.56
CA ARG A 204 -10.36 2.55 10.02
C ARG A 204 -9.46 1.67 9.17
N ALA A 205 -8.83 2.21 8.13
CA ALA A 205 -7.92 1.48 7.27
C ALA A 205 -6.68 2.31 6.94
N CYS A 206 -5.53 1.63 6.89
CA CYS A 206 -4.25 2.23 6.54
C CYS A 206 -3.52 1.36 5.51
N ILE A 207 -3.06 1.97 4.42
CA ILE A 207 -2.19 1.32 3.43
C ILE A 207 -0.75 1.73 3.73
N ALA A 208 -0.03 0.89 4.47
CA ALA A 208 1.28 1.19 5.06
C ALA A 208 2.42 0.47 4.36
N GLY A 209 3.38 1.22 3.82
CA GLY A 209 4.54 0.69 3.10
C GLY A 209 5.45 -0.17 3.97
N MET A 210 5.59 0.15 5.27
CA MET A 210 6.41 -0.63 6.19
C MET A 210 5.93 -2.08 6.37
N ASN A 211 4.66 -2.39 6.07
CA ASN A 211 4.16 -3.76 6.10
C ASN A 211 4.91 -4.70 5.14
N ASN A 212 5.61 -4.16 4.14
CA ASN A 212 6.44 -4.98 3.27
C ASN A 212 7.62 -5.64 4.00
N TRP A 213 8.08 -5.05 5.11
CA TRP A 213 9.30 -5.49 5.79
C TRP A 213 9.19 -5.59 7.32
N ALA A 214 8.19 -4.99 7.95
CA ALA A 214 7.89 -5.10 9.38
C ALA A 214 6.37 -5.04 9.65
N PRO A 215 5.59 -5.96 9.08
CA PRO A 215 4.13 -5.99 9.28
C PRO A 215 3.76 -6.15 10.76
N GLU A 216 4.61 -6.79 11.56
CA GLU A 216 4.40 -7.04 12.99
C GLU A 216 4.25 -5.73 13.79
N ILE A 217 5.06 -4.70 13.48
CA ILE A 217 4.99 -3.40 14.16
C ILE A 217 3.66 -2.70 13.87
N MET A 218 3.27 -2.66 12.59
CA MET A 218 2.02 -2.01 12.20
C MET A 218 0.81 -2.76 12.74
N THR A 219 0.80 -4.08 12.66
CA THR A 219 -0.28 -4.93 13.17
C THR A 219 -0.42 -4.79 14.69
N ALA A 220 0.68 -4.77 15.43
CA ALA A 220 0.67 -4.55 16.88
C ALA A 220 0.13 -3.16 17.22
N MET A 221 0.57 -2.10 16.51
CA MET A 221 0.07 -0.75 16.70
C MET A 221 -1.45 -0.67 16.48
N LEU A 222 -1.99 -1.28 15.42
CA LEU A 222 -3.42 -1.33 15.19
C LEU A 222 -4.15 -2.08 16.32
N LYS A 223 -3.62 -3.22 16.75
CA LYS A 223 -4.19 -4.02 17.85
C LYS A 223 -4.28 -3.21 19.14
N TRP A 224 -3.21 -2.51 19.54
CA TRP A 224 -3.22 -1.65 20.72
C TRP A 224 -4.20 -0.48 20.56
N THR A 225 -4.25 0.14 19.37
CA THR A 225 -5.21 1.21 19.07
C THR A 225 -6.65 0.73 19.24
N TYR A 226 -7.00 -0.45 18.67
CA TYR A 226 -8.36 -0.99 18.79
C TYR A 226 -8.71 -1.45 20.21
N ALA A 227 -7.72 -1.90 20.98
CA ALA A 227 -7.90 -2.27 22.39
C ALA A 227 -8.02 -1.05 23.33
N GLY A 228 -7.80 0.17 22.84
CA GLY A 228 -7.79 1.38 23.66
C GLY A 228 -6.52 1.53 24.52
N ASP A 229 -5.47 0.76 24.25
CA ASP A 229 -4.16 0.92 24.89
C ASP A 229 -3.39 2.07 24.23
N GLU A 230 -3.77 3.28 24.60
CA GLU A 230 -3.21 4.50 24.02
C GLU A 230 -1.69 4.64 24.29
N ALA A 231 -1.21 4.14 25.42
CA ALA A 231 0.21 4.21 25.78
C ALA A 231 1.05 3.36 24.84
N MET A 232 0.65 2.11 24.63
CA MET A 232 1.35 1.20 23.70
C MET A 232 1.14 1.60 22.24
N ALA A 233 -0.04 2.06 21.85
CA ALA A 233 -0.30 2.56 20.50
C ALA A 233 0.60 3.76 20.17
N LYS A 234 0.73 4.74 21.10
CA LYS A 234 1.63 5.90 20.95
C LYS A 234 3.09 5.49 20.93
N LYS A 235 3.52 4.56 21.80
CA LYS A 235 4.88 4.03 21.81
C LYS A 235 5.23 3.38 20.45
N ALA A 236 4.35 2.53 19.94
CA ALA A 236 4.54 1.87 18.64
C ALA A 236 4.56 2.90 17.50
N TYR A 237 3.69 3.92 17.56
CA TYR A 237 3.68 5.00 16.58
C TYR A 237 5.01 5.76 16.52
N LEU A 238 5.59 6.12 17.66
CA LEU A 238 6.87 6.83 17.71
C LEU A 238 8.04 5.97 17.23
N VAL A 239 8.08 4.69 17.62
CA VAL A 239 9.07 3.74 17.12
C VAL A 239 8.95 3.55 15.61
N MET A 240 7.73 3.39 15.11
CA MET A 240 7.45 3.28 13.68
C MET A 240 7.89 4.52 12.90
N MET A 241 7.64 5.73 13.45
CA MET A 241 8.08 6.99 12.85
C MET A 241 9.60 7.06 12.72
N ASP A 242 10.32 6.71 13.80
CA ASP A 242 11.79 6.75 13.81
C ASP A 242 12.39 5.75 12.79
N VAL A 243 11.98 4.48 12.85
CA VAL A 243 12.53 3.46 11.94
C VAL A 243 12.16 3.74 10.48
N SER A 244 10.94 4.23 10.21
CA SER A 244 10.55 4.61 8.85
C SER A 244 11.37 5.79 8.33
N ALA A 245 11.65 6.80 9.15
CA ALA A 245 12.48 7.95 8.75
C ALA A 245 13.91 7.51 8.36
N ARG A 246 14.50 6.54 9.07
CA ARG A 246 15.83 5.98 8.77
C ARG A 246 15.87 5.22 7.44
N LEU A 247 14.73 4.70 6.96
CA LEU A 247 14.61 4.02 5.67
C LEU A 247 14.25 4.95 4.50
N HIS A 248 13.99 6.24 4.75
CA HIS A 248 13.69 7.24 3.70
C HIS A 248 14.92 7.82 2.99
N PHE A 249 16.02 7.10 2.92
CA PHE A 249 17.25 7.52 2.21
C PHE A 249 17.23 7.21 0.72
N THR A 250 16.29 6.41 0.25
CA THR A 250 16.11 5.99 -1.14
C THR A 250 14.63 5.77 -1.46
N ASP A 251 14.34 5.38 -2.71
CA ASP A 251 12.98 5.00 -3.11
C ASP A 251 12.40 3.91 -2.19
N SER A 252 11.14 4.04 -1.84
CA SER A 252 10.47 3.16 -0.89
C SER A 252 10.43 1.68 -1.31
N THR A 253 10.43 1.41 -2.63
CA THR A 253 10.49 0.03 -3.16
C THR A 253 11.88 -0.55 -2.93
N ILE A 254 12.93 0.21 -3.24
CA ILE A 254 14.33 -0.18 -2.99
C ILE A 254 14.53 -0.40 -1.50
N ALA A 255 14.12 0.54 -0.66
CA ALA A 255 14.21 0.43 0.80
C ALA A 255 13.50 -0.83 1.35
N SER A 256 12.36 -1.20 0.78
CA SER A 256 11.62 -2.40 1.18
C SER A 256 12.39 -3.69 0.84
N HIS A 257 12.98 -3.79 -0.35
CA HIS A 257 13.86 -4.90 -0.70
C HIS A 257 15.06 -4.98 0.23
N MET A 258 15.73 -3.85 0.47
CA MET A 258 16.88 -3.80 1.38
C MET A 258 16.53 -4.23 2.80
N ALA A 259 15.39 -3.80 3.31
CA ALA A 259 14.92 -4.16 4.64
C ALA A 259 14.59 -5.65 4.77
N LEU A 260 13.99 -6.27 3.74
CA LEU A 260 13.78 -7.71 3.69
C LEU A 260 15.09 -8.48 3.68
N TYR A 261 16.07 -8.08 2.84
CA TYR A 261 17.41 -8.67 2.86
C TYR A 261 18.10 -8.46 4.21
N ALA A 262 17.98 -7.29 4.82
CA ALA A 262 18.51 -7.01 6.15
C ALA A 262 17.92 -7.94 7.23
N ARG A 263 16.68 -8.39 7.03
CA ARG A 263 16.02 -9.40 7.89
C ARG A 263 16.35 -10.84 7.49
N GLY A 264 17.19 -11.08 6.49
CA GLY A 264 17.59 -12.41 6.04
C GLY A 264 16.56 -13.09 5.12
N PHE A 265 15.71 -12.34 4.45
CA PHE A 265 14.77 -12.87 3.45
C PHE A 265 15.30 -12.61 2.03
N ASP A 266 15.17 -13.60 1.14
CA ASP A 266 15.49 -13.41 -0.28
C ASP A 266 14.35 -12.67 -0.98
N ALA A 267 14.48 -11.37 -1.06
CA ALA A 267 13.49 -10.47 -1.65
C ALA A 267 13.64 -10.28 -3.17
N GLY A 268 14.48 -11.05 -3.86
CA GLY A 268 14.71 -10.88 -5.30
C GLY A 268 15.11 -9.44 -5.67
N TYR A 269 14.60 -8.94 -6.78
CA TYR A 269 15.01 -7.64 -7.32
C TYR A 269 13.80 -6.74 -7.59
N PRO A 270 13.95 -5.40 -7.47
CA PRO A 270 13.01 -4.47 -8.06
C PRO A 270 13.16 -4.46 -9.58
N ARG A 271 12.12 -4.03 -10.31
CA ARG A 271 12.23 -3.87 -11.77
C ARG A 271 13.06 -2.62 -12.12
N LYS A 272 13.92 -2.74 -13.11
CA LYS A 272 14.65 -1.59 -13.65
C LYS A 272 13.67 -0.48 -14.11
N PRO A 273 14.01 0.81 -13.94
CA PRO A 273 15.34 1.36 -13.63
C PRO A 273 15.72 1.34 -12.14
N MET A 274 14.88 0.84 -11.23
CA MET A 274 15.23 0.72 -9.82
C MET A 274 16.32 -0.35 -9.63
N LEU A 275 17.37 0.00 -8.86
CA LEU A 275 18.53 -0.87 -8.63
C LEU A 275 18.81 -0.99 -7.14
N LEU A 276 19.09 -2.21 -6.69
CA LEU A 276 19.59 -2.44 -5.33
C LEU A 276 21.06 -2.05 -5.23
N PRO A 277 21.49 -1.45 -4.12
CA PRO A 277 22.91 -1.34 -3.79
C PRO A 277 23.57 -2.72 -3.71
N PRO A 278 24.91 -2.81 -3.89
CA PRO A 278 25.64 -4.06 -3.67
C PRO A 278 25.39 -4.61 -2.27
N PHE A 279 25.31 -5.93 -2.11
CA PHE A 279 25.06 -6.54 -0.79
C PHE A 279 26.18 -6.28 0.23
N SER A 280 27.36 -5.86 -0.21
CA SER A 280 28.46 -5.38 0.64
C SER A 280 28.25 -3.98 1.20
N ASP A 281 27.17 -3.27 0.81
CA ASP A 281 26.86 -1.94 1.32
C ASP A 281 26.55 -2.02 2.83
N PRO A 282 27.27 -1.27 3.69
CA PRO A 282 27.08 -1.28 5.13
C PRO A 282 25.65 -0.88 5.55
N LYS A 283 24.90 -0.23 4.67
CA LYS A 283 23.53 0.20 4.92
C LYS A 283 22.59 -0.97 5.26
N TYR A 284 22.81 -2.16 4.70
CA TYR A 284 22.03 -3.36 5.07
C TYR A 284 22.17 -3.71 6.55
N LYS A 285 23.39 -3.60 7.11
CA LYS A 285 23.65 -3.85 8.52
C LYS A 285 23.02 -2.78 9.42
N GLU A 286 23.08 -1.51 9.00
CA GLU A 286 22.41 -0.41 9.70
C GLU A 286 20.90 -0.65 9.76
N ILE A 287 20.26 -0.93 8.63
CA ILE A 287 18.83 -1.23 8.53
C ILE A 287 18.45 -2.40 9.44
N ARG A 288 19.24 -3.49 9.46
CA ARG A 288 19.00 -4.64 10.34
C ARG A 288 18.99 -4.24 11.81
N ASN A 289 19.97 -3.42 12.21
CA ASN A 289 20.09 -2.96 13.59
C ASN A 289 18.91 -2.05 13.98
N ASP A 290 18.53 -1.12 13.10
CA ASP A 290 17.41 -0.19 13.32
C ASP A 290 16.09 -0.96 13.46
N ILE A 291 15.81 -1.91 12.58
CA ILE A 291 14.59 -2.73 12.66
C ILE A 291 14.61 -3.58 13.94
N ARG A 292 15.73 -4.24 14.26
CA ARG A 292 15.86 -5.05 15.49
C ARG A 292 15.59 -4.22 16.74
N ALA A 293 16.20 -3.04 16.84
CA ALA A 293 15.99 -2.12 17.97
C ALA A 293 14.52 -1.70 18.12
N ALA A 294 13.82 -1.49 16.99
CA ALA A 294 12.39 -1.20 16.99
C ALA A 294 11.56 -2.35 17.58
N PHE A 295 11.86 -3.60 17.18
CA PHE A 295 11.19 -4.79 17.70
C PHE A 295 11.46 -4.97 19.20
N GLU A 296 12.72 -4.88 19.63
CA GLU A 296 13.13 -4.97 21.04
C GLU A 296 12.42 -3.91 21.89
N THR A 297 12.38 -2.66 21.41
CA THR A 297 11.70 -1.55 22.11
C THR A 297 10.21 -1.84 22.33
N LEU A 298 9.56 -2.52 21.39
CA LEU A 298 8.14 -2.87 21.47
C LEU A 298 7.87 -4.21 22.13
N GLY A 299 8.91 -4.97 22.48
CA GLY A 299 8.76 -6.33 23.02
C GLY A 299 8.18 -7.32 22.00
N LEU A 300 8.43 -7.08 20.70
CA LEU A 300 8.01 -7.96 19.62
C LEU A 300 9.11 -8.96 19.26
N GLU A 301 8.72 -10.15 18.83
CA GLU A 301 9.67 -11.16 18.34
C GLU A 301 10.23 -10.73 16.97
N PHE A 302 11.56 -10.62 16.88
CA PHE A 302 12.25 -10.30 15.65
C PHE A 302 12.49 -11.56 14.83
N THR A 303 11.55 -11.91 13.96
CA THR A 303 11.69 -13.04 13.05
C THR A 303 12.62 -12.72 11.89
N THR A 304 13.49 -13.67 11.53
CA THR A 304 14.45 -13.54 10.43
C THR A 304 14.35 -14.70 9.46
N GLY A 305 14.65 -14.45 8.20
CA GLY A 305 14.86 -15.49 7.20
C GLY A 305 16.24 -16.15 7.34
N THR A 306 16.49 -17.15 6.52
CA THR A 306 17.75 -17.93 6.48
C THR A 306 18.73 -17.46 5.40
N HIS A 307 18.36 -16.43 4.65
CA HIS A 307 19.18 -15.89 3.56
C HIS A 307 20.17 -14.85 4.12
N HIS A 308 21.40 -15.27 4.38
CA HIS A 308 22.44 -14.42 4.96
C HIS A 308 23.27 -13.72 3.88
N VAL A 309 22.71 -12.67 3.25
CA VAL A 309 23.44 -11.84 2.26
C VAL A 309 24.48 -10.93 2.94
N ILE A 310 24.34 -10.69 4.26
CA ILE A 310 25.08 -9.67 5.02
C ILE A 310 26.32 -10.26 5.71
N GLU A 311 26.47 -11.57 5.72
CA GLU A 311 27.60 -12.28 6.40
C GLU A 311 28.71 -12.73 5.42
N ALA A 312 28.60 -12.37 4.13
CA ALA A 312 29.59 -12.72 3.11
C ALA A 312 30.53 -11.54 2.79
#